data_3311687508ba5affe70976ceb663a450
#
_entry.id   3311687508ba5affe70976ceb663a450
#
_cell.length_a   1.000
_cell.length_b   1.000
_cell.length_c   1.000
_cell.angle_alpha   90.00
_cell.angle_beta   90.00
_cell.angle_gamma   90.00
#
_symmetry.space_group_name_H-M   'P 1'
#
loop_
_entity.id
_entity.type
_entity.pdbx_description
1 polymer ?
#
loop_
_entity_poly.entity_id
_entity_poly.type
_entity_poly.pdbx_seq_one_letter_code
_entity_poly.pdbx_strand_id
1 'polypeptide(L)'
;MKQPMSLKINPPTTPLFIARMFFPLIAIALLSVQIHAQTSYKFDFGVSTNAAVAGYTKVTPANKYTTAYANDNTNGTFGFEDWDSTAWGAFSRGAASDNLNRDFIYTRSHNGFSSFYFSVRVPEGKYTVTFYIGDPGDTSTTNIKAESRRFLVENLRLAKGQLATRTFTVIRREPAIAGGGTVGLDYSYGREDPSICLNWDHKLTFEFSGARPCIGGLDIVPVDSGITFHMCGNSTLVEQEDEPWSCWGAFVHRFFNSSIIVNDLASSGLTSSSFLSQRRLAKICSVMKPGDYLFFEFGHNDSKGSVSQSQFEANMKTYYDSATSHQATMVFVTPTARSGDSDSSTSIGNYAQYTRDYAKTLSGAKLVDLNAAVIHMKTALGAAAYGGNGKAIYCYASASNQWPDLPAGASDDTHFCDFGGYELAKWVSHTGLKAAGIDLRKYLLDTTAFDPDKPDLKSAWIFPYSIDTVFRHASPGGTVFKDTVSAVSDVASGGSIPSLLRSISVNHGSFTILYSGYLTGKAEISVFSMSGKTMARKVMVLEKNSRAIAWKELNGLPAGVYFIRMQVNNSALGKSAFFKL
;
A
#
# COMPACT_ATOMS: atom_id res chain seq x y z
N MET A 1 66.99 78.48 53.21
CA MET A 1 66.12 79.31 52.35
C MET A 1 66.03 78.67 51.00
N LYS A 2 65.02 77.85 50.79
CA LYS A 2 64.58 77.37 49.48
C LYS A 2 63.13 77.03 49.64
N GLN A 3 62.29 77.68 48.89
CA GLN A 3 60.82 77.44 48.83
C GLN A 3 60.55 76.06 48.21
N PRO A 4 59.46 75.40 48.60
CA PRO A 4 59.08 74.15 47.98
C PRO A 4 58.23 74.42 46.75
N MET A 5 58.48 73.69 45.71
CA MET A 5 57.85 73.66 44.44
C MET A 5 56.50 72.93 44.56
N SER A 6 55.42 73.61 44.19
CA SER A 6 54.06 73.01 44.16
C SER A 6 53.87 72.20 42.87
N LEU A 7 53.64 70.92 43.00
CA LEU A 7 53.22 70.05 41.88
C LEU A 7 51.71 70.16 41.65
N LYS A 8 51.31 70.66 40.48
CA LYS A 8 49.90 70.59 40.01
C LYS A 8 49.69 69.23 39.40
N ILE A 9 48.85 68.43 40.02
CA ILE A 9 48.38 67.15 39.46
C ILE A 9 47.12 67.43 38.66
N ASN A 10 47.16 67.20 37.31
CA ASN A 10 45.98 67.18 36.45
C ASN A 10 45.32 65.82 36.60
N PRO A 11 43.99 65.78 36.73
CA PRO A 11 43.25 64.51 36.70
C PRO A 11 43.25 63.89 35.30
N PRO A 12 43.33 62.57 35.16
CA PRO A 12 43.24 61.91 33.86
C PRO A 12 41.82 61.92 33.34
N THR A 13 41.64 62.46 32.14
CA THR A 13 40.41 62.34 31.34
C THR A 13 40.31 60.92 30.81
N THR A 14 39.44 60.12 31.43
CA THR A 14 39.05 58.82 30.92
C THR A 14 37.89 59.00 29.92
N PRO A 15 37.96 58.57 28.64
CA PRO A 15 36.81 58.59 27.80
C PRO A 15 35.83 57.46 28.20
N LEU A 16 34.61 57.81 28.47
CA LEU A 16 33.53 56.92 28.74
C LEU A 16 33.17 56.19 27.45
N PHE A 17 33.68 54.94 27.27
CA PHE A 17 33.20 54.04 26.25
C PHE A 17 31.82 53.55 26.64
N ILE A 18 30.78 54.15 26.06
CA ILE A 18 29.42 53.61 26.07
C ILE A 18 29.45 52.36 25.16
N ALA A 19 29.61 51.20 25.76
CA ALA A 19 29.38 49.93 25.09
C ALA A 19 27.88 49.84 24.78
N ARG A 20 27.48 50.18 23.54
CA ARG A 20 26.19 49.81 23.02
C ARG A 20 26.15 48.28 22.90
N MET A 21 25.57 47.62 23.90
CA MET A 21 25.12 46.22 23.77
C MET A 21 24.07 46.15 22.66
N PHE A 22 24.49 45.75 21.48
CA PHE A 22 23.55 45.22 20.48
C PHE A 22 23.01 43.90 21.01
N PHE A 23 21.87 43.88 21.62
CA PHE A 23 21.04 42.69 21.72
C PHE A 23 20.56 42.35 20.30
N PRO A 24 20.95 41.23 19.73
CA PRO A 24 20.24 40.77 18.54
C PRO A 24 18.81 40.45 19.00
N LEU A 25 17.84 41.19 18.51
CA LEU A 25 16.45 40.78 18.52
C LEU A 25 16.41 39.48 17.65
N ILE A 26 16.48 38.34 18.30
CA ILE A 26 16.05 37.08 17.70
C ILE A 26 14.55 37.25 17.54
N ALA A 27 14.12 37.66 16.36
CA ALA A 27 12.75 37.50 15.91
C ALA A 27 12.46 36.00 15.88
N ILE A 28 11.94 35.47 16.98
CA ILE A 28 11.28 34.16 16.96
C ILE A 28 10.07 34.37 16.06
N ALA A 29 10.22 34.02 14.79
CA ALA A 29 9.09 33.81 13.91
C ALA A 29 8.32 32.65 14.53
N LEU A 30 7.32 32.96 15.33
CA LEU A 30 6.25 32.05 15.67
C LEU A 30 5.58 31.68 14.33
N LEU A 31 6.09 30.64 13.67
CA LEU A 31 5.29 29.91 12.72
C LEU A 31 4.10 29.43 13.55
N SER A 32 3.00 30.14 13.44
CA SER A 32 1.70 29.61 13.82
C SER A 32 1.43 28.43 12.88
N VAL A 33 1.86 27.25 13.29
CA VAL A 33 1.30 26.01 12.77
C VAL A 33 -0.18 26.12 13.14
N GLN A 34 -0.99 26.51 12.17
CA GLN A 34 -2.44 26.37 12.31
C GLN A 34 -2.69 24.86 12.44
N ILE A 35 -2.77 24.40 13.66
CA ILE A 35 -3.33 23.09 13.97
C ILE A 35 -4.81 23.23 13.60
N HIS A 36 -5.13 22.97 12.35
CA HIS A 36 -6.51 22.71 11.98
C HIS A 36 -6.88 21.47 12.78
N ALA A 37 -7.79 21.63 13.74
CA ALA A 37 -8.38 20.48 14.41
C ALA A 37 -8.92 19.56 13.31
N GLN A 38 -8.25 18.44 13.09
CA GLN A 38 -8.67 17.49 12.06
C GLN A 38 -10.06 16.99 12.44
N THR A 39 -10.98 17.06 11.49
CA THR A 39 -12.38 16.69 11.71
C THR A 39 -12.49 15.17 11.83
N SER A 40 -13.27 14.71 12.80
CA SER A 40 -13.69 13.32 12.90
C SER A 40 -14.85 13.06 11.94
N TYR A 41 -14.83 11.90 11.29
CA TYR A 41 -15.89 11.47 10.38
C TYR A 41 -16.55 10.22 10.93
N LYS A 42 -17.88 10.20 10.95
CA LYS A 42 -18.67 9.09 11.49
C LYS A 42 -19.79 8.73 10.52
N PHE A 43 -19.81 7.48 10.10
CA PHE A 43 -20.72 6.98 9.08
C PHE A 43 -21.61 5.87 9.61
N ASP A 44 -22.91 6.00 9.39
CA ASP A 44 -23.95 5.02 9.66
C ASP A 44 -24.38 4.40 8.33
N PHE A 45 -23.98 3.17 8.09
CA PHE A 45 -24.20 2.45 6.83
C PHE A 45 -25.56 1.74 6.83
N GLY A 46 -26.34 1.88 5.76
CA GLY A 46 -27.56 1.13 5.64
C GLY A 46 -28.58 1.64 4.62
N VAL A 47 -29.86 1.42 4.92
CA VAL A 47 -30.96 1.79 4.03
C VAL A 47 -31.33 3.27 4.16
N SER A 48 -31.81 3.85 3.07
CA SER A 48 -32.21 5.26 3.02
C SER A 48 -33.46 5.59 3.85
N THR A 49 -34.26 4.59 4.18
CA THR A 49 -35.51 4.77 4.95
C THR A 49 -35.28 4.93 6.44
N ASN A 50 -34.08 4.58 6.94
CA ASN A 50 -33.74 4.74 8.37
C ASN A 50 -32.93 6.03 8.57
N ALA A 51 -33.33 6.81 9.56
CA ALA A 51 -32.56 8.00 9.96
C ALA A 51 -31.16 7.57 10.47
N ALA A 52 -30.16 8.41 10.32
CA ALA A 52 -28.85 8.15 10.90
C ALA A 52 -28.89 8.08 12.42
N VAL A 53 -27.99 7.28 13.01
CA VAL A 53 -27.70 7.35 14.45
C VAL A 53 -27.21 8.77 14.77
N ALA A 54 -27.60 9.30 15.93
CA ALA A 54 -27.24 10.66 16.34
C ALA A 54 -25.72 10.88 16.28
N GLY A 55 -25.28 11.94 15.62
CA GLY A 55 -23.86 12.28 15.43
C GLY A 55 -23.16 11.54 14.26
N TYR A 56 -23.89 10.72 13.49
CA TYR A 56 -23.39 10.02 12.32
C TYR A 56 -23.99 10.58 11.03
N THR A 57 -23.23 10.45 9.96
CA THR A 57 -23.70 10.73 8.59
C THR A 57 -24.25 9.45 7.99
N LYS A 58 -25.49 9.49 7.49
CA LYS A 58 -26.09 8.33 6.81
C LYS A 58 -25.41 8.05 5.50
N VAL A 59 -25.05 6.80 5.29
CA VAL A 59 -24.45 6.30 4.04
C VAL A 59 -25.28 5.15 3.49
N THR A 60 -25.69 5.29 2.25
CA THR A 60 -26.50 4.32 1.53
C THR A 60 -25.79 3.87 0.25
N PRO A 61 -26.25 2.80 -0.41
CA PRO A 61 -25.69 2.40 -1.71
C PRO A 61 -25.67 3.49 -2.79
N ALA A 62 -26.49 4.52 -2.64
CA ALA A 62 -26.53 5.64 -3.58
C ALA A 62 -25.37 6.64 -3.39
N ASN A 63 -24.70 6.61 -2.24
CA ASN A 63 -23.55 7.47 -2.00
C ASN A 63 -22.32 6.90 -2.71
N LYS A 64 -22.02 7.45 -3.89
CA LYS A 64 -20.89 7.06 -4.71
C LYS A 64 -19.73 8.03 -4.52
N TYR A 65 -18.51 7.49 -4.42
CA TYR A 65 -17.31 8.29 -4.50
C TYR A 65 -17.13 8.65 -5.98
N THR A 66 -17.63 9.81 -6.39
CA THR A 66 -17.56 10.22 -7.78
C THR A 66 -16.23 10.91 -8.04
N THR A 67 -15.68 10.63 -9.18
CA THR A 67 -14.39 11.12 -9.67
C THR A 67 -14.39 12.61 -10.06
N ALA A 68 -15.51 13.31 -9.95
CA ALA A 68 -15.53 14.78 -9.95
C ALA A 68 -14.55 15.37 -8.92
N TYR A 69 -14.01 14.54 -8.06
CA TYR A 69 -13.06 14.86 -7.00
C TYR A 69 -11.61 15.05 -7.43
N ALA A 70 -11.23 14.73 -8.64
CA ALA A 70 -9.87 15.03 -9.09
C ALA A 70 -9.47 16.50 -8.89
N ASN A 71 -10.46 17.39 -8.79
CA ASN A 71 -10.30 18.82 -8.52
C ASN A 71 -11.00 19.28 -7.23
N ASP A 72 -11.61 18.37 -6.46
CA ASP A 72 -12.28 18.71 -5.21
C ASP A 72 -11.29 18.58 -4.05
N ASN A 73 -10.90 19.69 -3.46
CA ASN A 73 -10.06 19.75 -2.27
C ASN A 73 -10.87 19.69 -0.95
N THR A 74 -12.16 19.31 -1.01
CA THR A 74 -13.04 19.29 0.15
C THR A 74 -12.81 18.03 0.98
N ASN A 75 -12.22 18.18 2.17
CA ASN A 75 -12.12 17.08 3.12
C ASN A 75 -13.51 16.64 3.61
N GLY A 76 -13.66 15.35 3.86
CA GLY A 76 -14.93 14.76 4.28
C GLY A 76 -15.80 14.28 3.11
N THR A 77 -15.40 14.48 1.88
CA THR A 77 -16.03 13.83 0.72
C THR A 77 -15.90 12.32 0.84
N PHE A 78 -16.99 11.58 0.67
CA PHE A 78 -17.03 10.14 0.91
C PHE A 78 -17.98 9.43 -0.07
N GLY A 79 -17.81 8.13 -0.18
CA GLY A 79 -18.72 7.28 -0.93
C GLY A 79 -18.14 5.90 -1.27
N PHE A 80 -19.00 5.06 -1.83
CA PHE A 80 -18.57 3.78 -2.38
C PHE A 80 -17.92 3.99 -3.74
N GLU A 81 -16.82 3.31 -3.97
CA GLU A 81 -16.17 3.30 -5.28
C GLU A 81 -17.09 2.61 -6.31
N ASP A 82 -17.15 3.16 -7.52
CA ASP A 82 -18.24 2.89 -8.46
C ASP A 82 -17.90 1.81 -9.48
N TRP A 83 -17.66 0.60 -9.03
CA TRP A 83 -17.24 -0.47 -9.94
C TRP A 83 -18.18 -1.68 -10.04
N ASP A 84 -19.02 -1.96 -9.07
CA ASP A 84 -20.08 -2.95 -9.24
C ASP A 84 -21.24 -2.70 -8.29
N SER A 85 -22.22 -1.94 -8.77
CA SER A 85 -23.44 -1.64 -8.01
C SER A 85 -24.37 -2.86 -7.84
N THR A 86 -24.11 -3.97 -8.54
CA THR A 86 -24.98 -5.15 -8.51
C THR A 86 -24.57 -6.18 -7.44
N ALA A 87 -23.34 -6.13 -6.97
CA ALA A 87 -22.78 -7.13 -6.05
C ALA A 87 -23.07 -6.84 -4.58
N TRP A 88 -23.43 -5.61 -4.22
CA TRP A 88 -23.65 -5.19 -2.84
C TRP A 88 -24.92 -4.36 -2.67
N GLY A 89 -25.41 -4.30 -1.43
CA GLY A 89 -26.65 -3.60 -1.13
C GLY A 89 -26.76 -3.27 0.36
N ALA A 90 -27.84 -2.59 0.72
CA ALA A 90 -28.18 -2.33 2.11
C ALA A 90 -29.29 -3.24 2.59
N PHE A 91 -29.26 -3.58 3.87
CA PHE A 91 -30.32 -4.34 4.51
C PHE A 91 -30.66 -3.73 5.88
N SER A 92 -31.94 -3.82 6.29
CA SER A 92 -32.40 -3.37 7.60
C SER A 92 -32.98 -4.53 8.39
N ARG A 93 -32.63 -4.59 9.68
CA ARG A 93 -33.18 -5.52 10.68
C ARG A 93 -34.18 -4.86 11.64
N GLY A 94 -34.59 -3.63 11.36
CA GLY A 94 -35.59 -2.91 12.16
C GLY A 94 -35.18 -1.49 12.51
N ALA A 95 -36.00 -0.83 13.31
CA ALA A 95 -35.96 0.62 13.54
C ALA A 95 -35.32 1.04 14.88
N ALA A 96 -34.57 0.20 15.56
CA ALA A 96 -33.87 0.59 16.80
C ALA A 96 -32.87 1.72 16.51
N SER A 97 -33.04 2.88 17.12
CA SER A 97 -32.45 4.14 16.67
C SER A 97 -31.01 4.39 17.13
N ASP A 98 -30.45 3.53 17.97
CA ASP A 98 -29.19 3.71 18.68
C ASP A 98 -28.11 2.68 18.34
N ASN A 99 -28.39 1.75 17.43
CA ASN A 99 -27.50 0.67 17.03
C ASN A 99 -27.07 0.79 15.58
N LEU A 100 -25.79 1.03 15.33
CA LEU A 100 -25.21 1.11 14.00
C LEU A 100 -25.37 -0.17 13.18
N ASN A 101 -25.51 -1.34 13.83
CA ASN A 101 -25.70 -2.61 13.12
C ASN A 101 -27.17 -2.98 12.86
N ARG A 102 -28.15 -2.11 13.17
CA ARG A 102 -29.57 -2.38 12.83
C ARG A 102 -29.82 -2.46 11.33
N ASP A 103 -29.08 -1.65 10.59
CA ASP A 103 -28.98 -1.71 9.14
C ASP A 103 -27.50 -1.62 8.73
N PHE A 104 -27.18 -2.16 7.59
CA PHE A 104 -25.79 -2.33 7.17
C PHE A 104 -25.68 -2.44 5.65
N ILE A 105 -24.47 -2.19 5.15
CA ILE A 105 -24.07 -2.56 3.80
C ILE A 105 -23.50 -3.98 3.84
N TYR A 106 -23.87 -4.78 2.84
CA TYR A 106 -23.38 -6.15 2.70
C TYR A 106 -23.22 -6.52 1.23
N THR A 107 -22.45 -7.56 0.96
CA THR A 107 -22.45 -8.16 -0.37
C THR A 107 -23.26 -9.45 -0.38
N ARG A 108 -23.84 -9.77 -1.54
CA ARG A 108 -24.37 -11.08 -1.84
C ARG A 108 -23.31 -11.82 -2.62
N SER A 109 -22.86 -12.94 -2.08
CA SER A 109 -21.85 -13.78 -2.73
C SER A 109 -22.24 -14.09 -4.17
N HIS A 110 -21.36 -13.75 -5.10
CA HIS A 110 -21.34 -14.32 -6.43
C HIS A 110 -20.05 -15.13 -6.54
N ASN A 111 -20.15 -16.45 -6.71
CA ASN A 111 -19.01 -17.37 -6.80
C ASN A 111 -18.02 -17.38 -5.60
N GLY A 112 -18.50 -17.13 -4.38
CA GLY A 112 -17.69 -17.26 -3.16
C GLY A 112 -16.87 -16.04 -2.77
N PHE A 113 -16.76 -15.02 -3.63
CA PHE A 113 -16.03 -13.79 -3.33
C PHE A 113 -16.86 -12.58 -3.74
N SER A 114 -16.96 -11.63 -2.83
CA SER A 114 -17.55 -10.33 -3.13
C SER A 114 -16.90 -9.29 -2.23
N SER A 115 -16.57 -8.17 -2.79
CA SER A 115 -16.01 -7.04 -2.06
C SER A 115 -16.70 -5.75 -2.45
N PHE A 116 -16.64 -4.77 -1.56
CA PHE A 116 -16.99 -3.39 -1.85
C PHE A 116 -15.97 -2.47 -1.17
N TYR A 117 -15.82 -1.28 -1.70
CA TYR A 117 -14.84 -0.31 -1.22
C TYR A 117 -15.54 0.99 -0.87
N PHE A 118 -15.09 1.58 0.23
CA PHE A 118 -15.57 2.86 0.70
C PHE A 118 -14.40 3.80 0.93
N SER A 119 -14.48 4.97 0.36
CA SER A 119 -13.42 5.98 0.40
C SER A 119 -13.90 7.24 1.10
N VAL A 120 -12.97 7.88 1.81
CA VAL A 120 -13.19 9.16 2.47
C VAL A 120 -11.97 10.05 2.24
N ARG A 121 -12.18 11.24 1.67
CA ARG A 121 -11.12 12.23 1.54
C ARG A 121 -10.80 12.83 2.91
N VAL A 122 -9.56 12.70 3.32
CA VAL A 122 -9.07 13.23 4.61
C VAL A 122 -7.70 13.90 4.43
N PRO A 123 -7.31 14.85 5.29
CA PRO A 123 -5.94 15.38 5.31
C PRO A 123 -4.87 14.30 5.51
N GLU A 124 -3.63 14.57 5.16
CA GLU A 124 -2.51 13.71 5.56
C GLU A 124 -2.45 13.60 7.08
N GLY A 125 -2.29 12.37 7.59
CA GLY A 125 -2.23 12.15 9.04
C GLY A 125 -2.50 10.72 9.45
N LYS A 126 -2.55 10.54 10.76
CA LYS A 126 -2.88 9.28 11.43
C LYS A 126 -4.35 9.31 11.86
N TYR A 127 -5.05 8.20 11.66
CA TYR A 127 -6.46 8.09 11.98
C TYR A 127 -6.75 6.78 12.70
N THR A 128 -7.35 6.86 13.88
CA THR A 128 -7.99 5.70 14.49
C THR A 128 -9.29 5.43 13.74
N VAL A 129 -9.38 4.25 13.14
CA VAL A 129 -10.55 3.78 12.40
C VAL A 129 -11.24 2.69 13.19
N THR A 130 -12.56 2.78 13.35
CA THR A 130 -13.36 1.81 14.09
C THR A 130 -14.49 1.31 13.20
N PHE A 131 -14.51 0.01 12.98
CA PHE A 131 -15.50 -0.66 12.14
C PHE A 131 -16.54 -1.36 13.03
N TYR A 132 -17.82 -1.17 12.71
CA TYR A 132 -18.95 -1.84 13.34
C TYR A 132 -19.43 -2.96 12.42
N ILE A 133 -19.26 -4.22 12.83
CA ILE A 133 -19.32 -5.40 11.96
C ILE A 133 -20.38 -6.37 12.47
N GLY A 134 -21.13 -6.97 11.55
CA GLY A 134 -22.03 -8.07 11.83
C GLY A 134 -23.47 -7.79 11.42
N ASP A 135 -24.28 -8.83 11.50
CA ASP A 135 -25.70 -8.83 11.18
C ASP A 135 -26.49 -9.41 12.37
N PRO A 136 -27.41 -8.64 13.00
CA PRO A 136 -28.23 -9.14 14.11
C PRO A 136 -29.12 -10.33 13.75
N GLY A 137 -29.43 -10.52 12.48
CA GLY A 137 -30.39 -11.52 12.01
C GLY A 137 -29.80 -12.71 11.26
N ASP A 138 -28.48 -12.68 10.96
CA ASP A 138 -27.83 -13.74 10.18
C ASP A 138 -26.34 -13.81 10.48
N THR A 139 -25.63 -14.79 9.94
CA THR A 139 -24.18 -14.93 10.03
C THR A 139 -23.48 -13.89 9.15
N SER A 140 -22.24 -13.54 9.49
CA SER A 140 -21.36 -12.74 8.63
C SER A 140 -19.94 -13.29 8.64
N THR A 141 -19.20 -13.02 7.56
CA THR A 141 -17.78 -13.33 7.44
C THR A 141 -17.12 -12.15 6.74
N THR A 142 -16.26 -11.43 7.44
CA THR A 142 -15.73 -10.16 7.01
C THR A 142 -14.21 -10.13 7.10
N ASN A 143 -13.57 -9.70 6.01
CA ASN A 143 -12.19 -9.24 5.98
C ASN A 143 -12.20 -7.73 5.72
N ILE A 144 -11.20 -7.03 6.23
CA ILE A 144 -11.01 -5.60 5.97
C ILE A 144 -9.57 -5.34 5.62
N LYS A 145 -9.37 -4.62 4.53
CA LYS A 145 -8.07 -4.04 4.13
C LYS A 145 -8.21 -2.53 4.04
N ALA A 146 -7.12 -1.82 4.23
CA ALA A 146 -7.03 -0.38 3.99
C ALA A 146 -6.02 -0.10 2.89
N GLU A 147 -6.22 0.99 2.14
CA GLU A 147 -5.33 1.42 1.08
C GLU A 147 -5.09 0.30 0.05
N SER A 148 -3.86 0.14 -0.42
CA SER A 148 -3.50 -0.85 -1.43
C SER A 148 -3.39 -2.28 -0.90
N ARG A 149 -4.11 -2.75 0.06
CA ARG A 149 -4.14 -4.13 0.59
C ARG A 149 -3.54 -4.29 2.00
N ARG A 150 -3.36 -3.20 2.72
CA ARG A 150 -2.98 -3.27 4.14
C ARG A 150 -4.03 -4.04 4.93
N PHE A 151 -3.69 -5.24 5.39
CA PHE A 151 -4.62 -6.16 6.01
C PHE A 151 -4.89 -5.80 7.47
N LEU A 152 -6.15 -5.63 7.84
CA LEU A 152 -6.56 -5.23 9.18
C LEU A 152 -7.37 -6.31 9.90
N VAL A 153 -8.41 -6.82 9.25
CA VAL A 153 -9.32 -7.81 9.84
C VAL A 153 -9.33 -9.07 9.00
N GLU A 154 -9.01 -10.18 9.64
CA GLU A 154 -8.93 -11.48 9.02
C GLU A 154 -10.12 -12.34 9.36
N ASN A 155 -10.86 -12.79 8.33
CA ASN A 155 -11.85 -13.85 8.37
C ASN A 155 -12.73 -13.83 9.61
N LEU A 156 -13.19 -12.64 10.02
CA LEU A 156 -14.03 -12.46 11.20
C LEU A 156 -15.38 -13.08 10.96
N ARG A 157 -15.58 -14.26 11.53
CA ARG A 157 -16.83 -15.02 11.48
C ARG A 157 -17.68 -14.70 12.68
N LEU A 158 -18.89 -14.21 12.44
CA LEU A 158 -19.86 -13.90 13.47
C LEU A 158 -21.11 -14.74 13.24
N ALA A 159 -21.59 -15.37 14.28
CA ALA A 159 -22.87 -16.07 14.26
C ALA A 159 -24.03 -15.06 14.24
N LYS A 160 -25.21 -15.54 13.88
CA LYS A 160 -26.45 -14.75 13.97
C LYS A 160 -26.57 -14.05 15.33
N GLY A 161 -26.79 -12.75 15.33
CA GLY A 161 -26.92 -11.93 16.53
C GLY A 161 -25.60 -11.50 17.16
N GLN A 162 -24.46 -12.00 16.70
CA GLN A 162 -23.16 -11.53 17.15
C GLN A 162 -22.74 -10.27 16.37
N LEU A 163 -22.30 -9.27 17.11
CA LEU A 163 -21.75 -8.02 16.59
C LEU A 163 -20.33 -7.85 17.11
N ALA A 164 -19.48 -7.21 16.33
CA ALA A 164 -18.11 -6.95 16.72
C ALA A 164 -17.69 -5.52 16.32
N THR A 165 -16.81 -4.97 17.13
CA THR A 165 -16.09 -3.75 16.82
C THR A 165 -14.62 -4.09 16.63
N ARG A 166 -13.99 -3.49 15.61
CA ARG A 166 -12.54 -3.60 15.36
C ARG A 166 -11.96 -2.22 15.16
N THR A 167 -10.87 -1.95 15.87
CA THR A 167 -10.21 -0.63 15.87
C THR A 167 -8.74 -0.77 15.52
N PHE A 168 -8.29 0.03 14.57
CA PHE A 168 -6.91 0.13 14.12
C PHE A 168 -6.52 1.60 13.96
N THR A 169 -5.22 1.87 13.86
CA THR A 169 -4.74 3.20 13.47
C THR A 169 -4.05 3.10 12.11
N VAL A 170 -4.59 3.78 11.13
CA VAL A 170 -4.06 3.82 9.76
C VAL A 170 -3.44 5.19 9.47
N ILE A 171 -2.55 5.24 8.49
CA ILE A 171 -1.92 6.48 8.05
C ILE A 171 -2.31 6.73 6.59
N ARG A 172 -2.77 7.96 6.33
CA ARG A 172 -2.91 8.52 5.00
C ARG A 172 -1.71 9.44 4.75
N ARG A 173 -1.04 9.29 3.62
CA ARG A 173 0.18 10.04 3.29
C ARG A 173 0.08 10.72 1.93
N GLU A 174 0.85 11.76 1.75
CA GLU A 174 1.03 12.47 0.49
C GLU A 174 2.50 12.48 0.10
N PRO A 175 2.83 12.66 -1.18
CA PRO A 175 4.22 12.78 -1.61
C PRO A 175 4.93 14.01 -1.07
N ALA A 176 4.20 15.07 -0.71
CA ALA A 176 4.77 16.29 -0.15
C ALA A 176 5.51 16.04 1.18
N ILE A 177 6.65 16.68 1.37
CA ILE A 177 7.49 16.55 2.57
C ILE A 177 7.36 17.83 3.39
N ALA A 178 7.04 17.72 4.68
CA ALA A 178 7.07 18.86 5.58
C ALA A 178 8.47 19.51 5.59
N GLY A 179 8.53 20.82 5.42
CA GLY A 179 9.79 21.54 5.25
C GLY A 179 10.25 21.67 3.79
N GLY A 180 9.57 21.06 2.84
CA GLY A 180 9.75 21.30 1.41
C GLY A 180 10.24 20.11 0.58
N GLY A 181 9.77 20.06 -0.64
CA GLY A 181 10.03 19.04 -1.64
C GLY A 181 9.04 17.88 -1.60
N THR A 182 9.27 16.89 -2.44
CA THR A 182 8.37 15.75 -2.63
C THR A 182 9.15 14.45 -2.67
N VAL A 183 8.48 13.34 -2.34
CA VAL A 183 8.97 11.99 -2.59
C VAL A 183 8.99 11.73 -4.09
N GLY A 184 10.08 11.15 -4.58
CA GLY A 184 10.14 10.61 -5.95
C GLY A 184 9.31 9.33 -6.03
N LEU A 185 8.13 9.41 -6.64
CA LEU A 185 7.26 8.26 -6.84
C LEU A 185 7.66 7.49 -8.10
N ASP A 186 7.49 6.17 -8.06
CA ASP A 186 7.67 5.31 -9.22
C ASP A 186 6.35 5.12 -9.97
N TYR A 187 6.17 5.89 -11.03
CA TYR A 187 5.01 5.75 -11.92
C TYR A 187 5.10 4.54 -12.87
N SER A 188 6.19 3.76 -12.78
CA SER A 188 6.34 2.56 -13.61
C SER A 188 5.25 1.57 -13.29
N TYR A 189 4.55 1.12 -14.30
CA TYR A 189 3.41 0.18 -14.16
C TYR A 189 2.23 0.73 -13.31
N GLY A 190 2.14 2.05 -13.12
CA GLY A 190 1.08 2.67 -12.31
C GLY A 190 1.22 2.49 -10.80
N ARG A 191 2.35 1.95 -10.34
CA ARG A 191 2.55 1.53 -8.93
C ARG A 191 2.32 2.61 -7.89
N GLU A 192 2.77 3.82 -8.16
CA GLU A 192 2.69 4.92 -7.20
C GLU A 192 2.10 6.19 -7.83
N ASP A 193 1.34 6.03 -8.91
CA ASP A 193 0.60 7.14 -9.49
C ASP A 193 -0.58 7.51 -8.56
N PRO A 194 -0.58 8.71 -7.95
CA PRO A 194 -1.64 9.11 -7.01
C PRO A 194 -3.04 9.14 -7.64
N SER A 195 -3.15 9.08 -8.96
CA SER A 195 -4.44 9.00 -9.65
C SER A 195 -5.04 7.59 -9.66
N ILE A 196 -4.23 6.57 -9.37
CA ILE A 196 -4.61 5.16 -9.44
C ILE A 196 -4.08 4.31 -8.28
N CYS A 197 -3.11 4.80 -7.51
CA CYS A 197 -2.52 4.10 -6.37
C CYS A 197 -3.10 4.60 -5.06
N LEU A 198 -3.79 3.74 -4.33
CA LEU A 198 -4.46 4.08 -3.08
C LEU A 198 -3.49 4.54 -1.98
N ASN A 199 -2.24 4.08 -2.01
CA ASN A 199 -1.25 4.44 -0.98
C ASN A 199 -0.77 5.89 -1.03
N TRP A 200 -1.02 6.60 -2.15
CA TRP A 200 -0.49 7.95 -2.37
C TRP A 200 -1.56 8.96 -2.80
N ASP A 201 -2.83 8.56 -2.81
CA ASP A 201 -3.93 9.44 -3.16
C ASP A 201 -4.38 10.35 -1.99
N HIS A 202 -5.49 11.05 -2.13
CA HIS A 202 -5.98 12.03 -1.16
C HIS A 202 -7.08 11.49 -0.24
N LYS A 203 -7.28 10.18 -0.18
CA LYS A 203 -8.36 9.54 0.57
C LYS A 203 -7.87 8.36 1.37
N LEU A 204 -8.60 7.98 2.40
CA LEU A 204 -8.54 6.66 3.00
C LEU A 204 -9.55 5.77 2.29
N THR A 205 -9.11 4.64 1.80
CA THR A 205 -9.94 3.64 1.15
C THR A 205 -9.94 2.35 1.97
N PHE A 206 -11.13 1.77 2.17
CA PHE A 206 -11.31 0.51 2.87
C PHE A 206 -11.99 -0.50 1.96
N GLU A 207 -11.39 -1.68 1.84
CA GLU A 207 -11.97 -2.85 1.21
C GLU A 207 -12.67 -3.71 2.25
N PHE A 208 -13.91 -4.09 1.98
CA PHE A 208 -14.69 -5.04 2.76
C PHE A 208 -14.96 -6.27 1.91
N SER A 209 -14.45 -7.42 2.31
CA SER A 209 -14.53 -8.66 1.54
C SER A 209 -14.84 -9.86 2.43
N GLY A 210 -15.10 -11.01 1.81
CA GLY A 210 -15.42 -12.26 2.51
C GLY A 210 -16.65 -12.94 1.96
N ALA A 211 -17.07 -14.05 2.60
CA ALA A 211 -18.24 -14.78 2.14
C ALA A 211 -19.55 -13.96 2.28
N ARG A 212 -19.64 -13.14 3.32
CA ARG A 212 -20.75 -12.22 3.56
C ARG A 212 -20.32 -11.09 4.49
N PRO A 213 -19.53 -10.11 4.01
CA PRO A 213 -19.17 -8.96 4.81
C PRO A 213 -20.41 -8.11 5.11
N CYS A 214 -20.55 -7.68 6.37
CA CYS A 214 -21.65 -6.84 6.84
C CYS A 214 -21.08 -5.71 7.69
N ILE A 215 -21.23 -4.46 7.24
CA ILE A 215 -20.69 -3.26 7.90
C ILE A 215 -21.82 -2.30 8.21
N GLY A 216 -22.03 -2.05 9.52
CA GLY A 216 -23.06 -1.14 10.00
C GLY A 216 -22.58 0.29 10.18
N GLY A 217 -21.27 0.50 10.38
CA GLY A 217 -20.74 1.85 10.56
C GLY A 217 -19.22 1.91 10.55
N LEU A 218 -18.72 3.16 10.49
CA LEU A 218 -17.30 3.46 10.46
C LEU A 218 -17.04 4.79 11.16
N ASP A 219 -16.12 4.80 12.15
CA ASP A 219 -15.56 6.03 12.70
C ASP A 219 -14.14 6.24 12.19
N ILE A 220 -13.80 7.46 11.82
CA ILE A 220 -12.46 7.91 11.42
C ILE A 220 -12.11 9.10 12.29
N VAL A 221 -11.19 8.92 13.23
CA VAL A 221 -10.83 9.94 14.23
C VAL A 221 -9.35 10.26 14.11
N PRO A 222 -8.96 11.52 13.89
CA PRO A 222 -7.56 11.92 13.86
C PRO A 222 -6.85 11.61 15.18
N VAL A 223 -5.59 11.16 15.10
CA VAL A 223 -4.80 10.82 16.28
C VAL A 223 -3.32 11.17 16.06
N ASP A 224 -2.66 11.62 17.13
CA ASP A 224 -1.22 11.93 17.12
C ASP A 224 -0.37 10.92 17.89
N SER A 225 -1.00 10.08 18.68
CA SER A 225 -0.36 9.07 19.52
C SER A 225 -0.17 7.73 18.79
N GLY A 226 0.55 6.83 19.42
CA GLY A 226 0.85 5.50 18.91
C GLY A 226 2.31 5.37 18.49
N ILE A 227 2.77 4.14 18.41
CA ILE A 227 4.11 3.77 17.97
C ILE A 227 4.06 3.50 16.48
N THR A 228 4.89 4.18 15.71
CA THR A 228 4.92 4.01 14.25
C THR A 228 6.08 3.12 13.81
N PHE A 229 5.78 2.12 13.01
CA PHE A 229 6.74 1.35 12.24
C PHE A 229 6.92 2.04 10.89
N HIS A 230 8.02 2.77 10.73
CA HIS A 230 8.42 3.36 9.47
C HIS A 230 9.22 2.34 8.67
N MET A 231 8.70 1.91 7.54
CA MET A 231 9.27 0.82 6.77
C MET A 231 10.00 1.34 5.54
N CYS A 232 11.29 1.01 5.43
CA CYS A 232 12.15 1.32 4.31
C CYS A 232 12.57 0.03 3.63
N GLY A 233 12.21 -0.14 2.38
CA GLY A 233 12.48 -1.39 1.67
C GLY A 233 12.11 -1.35 0.20
N ASN A 234 12.06 -2.53 -0.36
CA ASN A 234 11.75 -2.76 -1.76
C ASN A 234 10.55 -3.69 -1.96
N SER A 235 10.51 -4.42 -3.07
CA SER A 235 9.40 -5.31 -3.43
C SER A 235 9.18 -6.50 -2.48
N THR A 236 10.11 -6.79 -1.58
CA THR A 236 9.96 -7.87 -0.59
C THR A 236 9.40 -7.39 0.75
N LEU A 237 9.18 -6.07 0.88
CA LEU A 237 8.56 -5.44 2.04
C LEU A 237 7.23 -4.75 1.72
N VAL A 238 7.15 -4.05 0.59
CA VAL A 238 6.06 -3.12 0.22
C VAL A 238 4.69 -3.79 0.25
N GLU A 239 3.67 -2.98 0.55
CA GLU A 239 2.27 -3.31 0.28
C GLU A 239 2.09 -3.42 -1.24
N GLN A 240 2.34 -4.62 -1.80
CA GLN A 240 2.18 -4.87 -3.24
C GLN A 240 0.74 -4.59 -3.65
N GLU A 241 0.60 -3.90 -4.75
CA GLU A 241 -0.70 -3.49 -5.25
C GLU A 241 -1.36 -4.57 -6.11
N ASP A 242 -0.56 -5.39 -6.80
CA ASP A 242 -1.02 -6.46 -7.69
C ASP A 242 -1.00 -7.81 -7.00
N GLU A 243 -2.14 -8.48 -6.93
CA GLU A 243 -2.16 -9.91 -6.66
C GLU A 243 -1.58 -10.69 -7.84
N PRO A 244 -0.94 -11.81 -7.56
CA PRO A 244 -0.75 -12.48 -6.27
C PRO A 244 0.52 -12.05 -5.51
N TRP A 245 1.23 -11.04 -5.99
CA TRP A 245 2.43 -10.55 -5.31
C TRP A 245 2.06 -9.91 -3.99
N SER A 246 2.79 -10.26 -2.96
CA SER A 246 2.56 -9.74 -1.63
C SER A 246 3.86 -9.72 -0.82
N CYS A 247 3.84 -9.09 0.33
CA CYS A 247 4.97 -9.05 1.24
C CYS A 247 4.51 -8.85 2.66
N TRP A 248 5.42 -9.00 3.61
CA TRP A 248 5.07 -8.93 5.01
C TRP A 248 4.60 -7.53 5.46
N GLY A 249 4.98 -6.46 4.77
CA GLY A 249 4.50 -5.11 5.05
C GLY A 249 2.98 -4.97 4.93
N ALA A 250 2.36 -5.68 3.98
CA ALA A 250 0.91 -5.68 3.80
C ALA A 250 0.16 -6.33 4.98
N PHE A 251 0.79 -7.25 5.70
CA PHE A 251 0.13 -8.06 6.73
C PHE A 251 0.53 -7.74 8.16
N VAL A 252 1.66 -7.09 8.40
CA VAL A 252 2.17 -6.87 9.76
C VAL A 252 1.17 -6.14 10.65
N HIS A 253 0.39 -5.23 10.10
CA HIS A 253 -0.61 -4.46 10.84
C HIS A 253 -1.71 -5.34 11.43
N ARG A 254 -2.05 -6.45 10.75
CA ARG A 254 -3.08 -7.41 11.17
C ARG A 254 -2.81 -7.99 12.57
N PHE A 255 -1.56 -8.09 12.97
CA PHE A 255 -1.17 -8.73 14.23
C PHE A 255 -1.17 -7.80 15.43
N PHE A 256 -1.31 -6.49 15.23
CA PHE A 256 -1.23 -5.50 16.29
C PHE A 256 -2.55 -4.76 16.52
N ASN A 257 -2.75 -4.28 17.75
CA ASN A 257 -3.84 -3.39 18.09
C ASN A 257 -3.57 -1.96 17.60
N SER A 258 -4.53 -1.06 17.80
CA SER A 258 -4.49 0.33 17.34
C SER A 258 -3.33 1.19 17.89
N SER A 259 -2.53 0.67 18.82
CA SER A 259 -1.34 1.38 19.34
C SER A 259 -0.14 1.29 18.40
N ILE A 260 -0.12 0.32 17.47
CA ILE A 260 0.92 0.17 16.45
C ILE A 260 0.39 0.65 15.10
N ILE A 261 1.17 1.49 14.46
CA ILE A 261 0.84 2.14 13.19
C ILE A 261 1.88 1.73 12.16
N VAL A 262 1.46 1.32 10.98
CA VAL A 262 2.39 0.96 9.90
C VAL A 262 2.43 2.09 8.87
N ASN A 263 3.64 2.62 8.65
CA ASN A 263 3.95 3.64 7.64
C ASN A 263 4.96 3.05 6.65
N ASP A 264 4.45 2.32 5.67
CA ASP A 264 5.28 1.64 4.67
C ASP A 264 5.56 2.56 3.48
N LEU A 265 6.82 3.00 3.34
CA LEU A 265 7.30 3.78 2.21
C LEU A 265 8.17 2.95 1.25
N ALA A 266 8.22 1.64 1.43
CA ALA A 266 8.89 0.75 0.49
C ALA A 266 8.28 0.87 -0.91
N SER A 267 9.06 0.53 -1.92
CA SER A 267 8.58 0.46 -3.31
C SER A 267 9.39 -0.55 -4.11
N SER A 268 8.73 -1.21 -5.04
CA SER A 268 9.34 -2.24 -5.87
C SER A 268 10.51 -1.67 -6.69
N GLY A 269 11.62 -2.42 -6.76
CA GLY A 269 12.80 -2.04 -7.53
C GLY A 269 13.80 -1.14 -6.78
N LEU A 270 13.48 -0.61 -5.61
CA LEU A 270 14.37 0.27 -4.87
C LEU A 270 15.58 -0.46 -4.31
N THR A 271 16.72 0.24 -4.35
CA THR A 271 17.94 -0.05 -3.60
C THR A 271 17.99 0.82 -2.35
N SER A 272 18.87 0.49 -1.42
CA SER A 272 19.15 1.34 -0.24
C SER A 272 19.56 2.77 -0.62
N SER A 273 20.24 2.95 -1.78
CA SER A 273 20.64 4.26 -2.30
C SER A 273 19.48 4.99 -2.99
N SER A 274 18.68 4.29 -3.82
CA SER A 274 17.60 4.95 -4.57
C SER A 274 16.46 5.40 -3.66
N PHE A 275 16.19 4.70 -2.55
CA PHE A 275 15.27 5.13 -1.52
C PHE A 275 15.67 6.50 -0.92
N LEU A 276 16.97 6.70 -0.68
CA LEU A 276 17.51 7.98 -0.22
C LEU A 276 17.36 9.07 -1.28
N SER A 277 17.76 8.79 -2.52
CA SER A 277 17.70 9.77 -3.61
C SER A 277 16.28 10.17 -3.98
N GLN A 278 15.30 9.27 -3.80
CA GLN A 278 13.87 9.57 -3.93
C GLN A 278 13.28 10.29 -2.71
N ARG A 279 14.12 10.66 -1.74
CA ARG A 279 13.72 11.42 -0.53
C ARG A 279 12.68 10.73 0.36
N ARG A 280 12.56 9.41 0.27
CA ARG A 280 11.60 8.65 1.10
C ARG A 280 12.00 8.67 2.57
N LEU A 281 13.31 8.53 2.88
CA LEU A 281 13.80 8.70 4.26
C LEU A 281 13.54 10.12 4.78
N ALA A 282 13.69 11.15 3.96
CA ALA A 282 13.38 12.52 4.35
C ALA A 282 11.88 12.70 4.69
N LYS A 283 10.99 12.05 3.93
CA LYS A 283 9.55 12.01 4.25
C LYS A 283 9.29 11.34 5.60
N ILE A 284 9.95 10.21 5.86
CA ILE A 284 9.83 9.52 7.16
C ILE A 284 10.34 10.43 8.28
N CYS A 285 11.52 11.02 8.14
CA CYS A 285 12.10 11.92 9.14
C CYS A 285 11.19 13.12 9.46
N SER A 286 10.42 13.61 8.49
CA SER A 286 9.51 14.73 8.71
C SER A 286 8.33 14.41 9.65
N VAL A 287 8.06 13.12 9.92
CA VAL A 287 6.94 12.66 10.75
C VAL A 287 7.35 11.69 11.87
N MET A 288 8.60 11.22 11.88
CA MET A 288 9.13 10.28 12.86
C MET A 288 9.23 10.93 14.23
N LYS A 289 8.83 10.21 15.27
CA LYS A 289 8.78 10.69 16.66
C LYS A 289 9.63 9.82 17.60
N PRO A 290 10.02 10.33 18.76
CA PRO A 290 10.65 9.51 19.80
C PRO A 290 9.81 8.28 20.15
N GLY A 291 10.45 7.11 20.19
CA GLY A 291 9.81 5.82 20.49
C GLY A 291 9.28 5.09 19.27
N ASP A 292 9.33 5.68 18.07
CA ASP A 292 9.03 4.99 16.82
C ASP A 292 10.14 3.99 16.45
N TYR A 293 9.87 3.15 15.46
CA TYR A 293 10.83 2.20 14.90
C TYR A 293 11.06 2.49 13.42
N LEU A 294 12.32 2.51 13.00
CA LEU A 294 12.72 2.61 11.60
C LEU A 294 13.22 1.25 11.12
N PHE A 295 12.49 0.61 10.21
CA PHE A 295 12.84 -0.67 9.61
C PHE A 295 13.60 -0.45 8.31
N PHE A 296 14.64 -1.25 8.08
CA PHE A 296 15.45 -1.25 6.87
C PHE A 296 15.54 -2.68 6.33
N GLU A 297 14.97 -2.92 5.16
CA GLU A 297 15.08 -4.19 4.44
C GLU A 297 15.48 -3.94 2.99
N PHE A 298 16.77 -4.00 2.70
CA PHE A 298 17.32 -3.88 1.35
C PHE A 298 18.34 -4.99 1.10
N GLY A 299 18.75 -5.15 -0.17
CA GLY A 299 19.75 -6.13 -0.59
C GLY A 299 19.43 -6.75 -1.95
N HIS A 300 18.16 -7.09 -2.22
CA HIS A 300 17.77 -7.76 -3.47
C HIS A 300 18.11 -6.95 -4.73
N ASN A 301 17.89 -5.66 -4.72
CA ASN A 301 18.21 -4.78 -5.85
C ASN A 301 19.62 -4.23 -5.75
N ASP A 302 20.14 -4.04 -4.55
CA ASP A 302 21.53 -3.65 -4.31
C ASP A 302 22.50 -4.70 -4.88
N SER A 303 22.18 -5.99 -4.74
CA SER A 303 22.97 -7.11 -5.26
C SER A 303 23.06 -7.18 -6.79
N LYS A 304 22.25 -6.42 -7.51
CA LYS A 304 22.32 -6.33 -8.97
C LYS A 304 23.48 -5.46 -9.49
N GLY A 305 24.46 -5.17 -8.63
CA GLY A 305 25.72 -4.50 -8.97
C GLY A 305 25.68 -2.97 -8.91
N SER A 306 24.56 -2.38 -8.49
CA SER A 306 24.41 -0.92 -8.41
C SER A 306 24.92 -0.32 -7.09
N VAL A 307 25.10 -1.12 -6.04
CA VAL A 307 25.50 -0.70 -4.69
C VAL A 307 26.61 -1.63 -4.18
N SER A 308 27.80 -1.11 -3.95
CA SER A 308 28.90 -1.88 -3.36
C SER A 308 28.67 -2.13 -1.87
N GLN A 309 29.41 -3.08 -1.25
CA GLN A 309 29.36 -3.32 0.19
C GLN A 309 29.57 -2.02 0.97
N SER A 310 30.63 -1.27 0.67
CA SER A 310 30.95 -0.04 1.38
C SER A 310 29.85 1.02 1.26
N GLN A 311 29.21 1.14 0.08
CA GLN A 311 28.09 2.03 -0.11
C GLN A 311 26.85 1.53 0.64
N PHE A 312 26.61 0.22 0.67
CA PHE A 312 25.49 -0.37 1.42
C PHE A 312 25.61 -0.11 2.91
N GLU A 313 26.81 -0.31 3.48
CA GLU A 313 27.10 -0.01 4.88
C GLU A 313 27.00 1.50 5.19
N ALA A 314 27.48 2.37 4.29
CA ALA A 314 27.30 3.81 4.42
C ALA A 314 25.81 4.23 4.38
N ASN A 315 25.01 3.57 3.55
CA ASN A 315 23.56 3.78 3.55
C ASN A 315 22.96 3.32 4.89
N MET A 316 23.28 2.10 5.37
CA MET A 316 22.82 1.61 6.68
C MET A 316 23.13 2.61 7.80
N LYS A 317 24.34 3.20 7.77
CA LYS A 317 24.71 4.25 8.73
C LYS A 317 23.81 5.48 8.64
N THR A 318 23.46 5.90 7.43
CA THR A 318 22.55 7.05 7.19
C THR A 318 21.17 6.81 7.80
N TYR A 319 20.59 5.61 7.63
CA TYR A 319 19.30 5.24 8.24
C TYR A 319 19.41 5.18 9.76
N TYR A 320 20.50 4.60 10.27
CA TYR A 320 20.76 4.53 11.71
C TYR A 320 20.86 5.93 12.34
N ASP A 321 21.63 6.83 11.74
CA ASP A 321 21.80 8.20 12.24
C ASP A 321 20.47 8.96 12.20
N SER A 322 19.67 8.74 11.16
CA SER A 322 18.35 9.32 11.05
C SER A 322 17.42 8.84 12.16
N ALA A 323 17.36 7.53 12.42
CA ALA A 323 16.58 6.98 13.53
C ALA A 323 17.04 7.55 14.88
N THR A 324 18.34 7.52 15.12
CA THR A 324 18.94 7.95 16.39
C THR A 324 18.69 9.45 16.66
N SER A 325 18.83 10.30 15.64
CA SER A 325 18.59 11.73 15.77
C SER A 325 17.13 12.07 16.12
N HIS A 326 16.19 11.20 15.75
CA HIS A 326 14.77 11.32 16.11
C HIS A 326 14.39 10.52 17.37
N GLN A 327 15.36 9.94 18.07
CA GLN A 327 15.13 9.08 19.24
C GLN A 327 14.22 7.87 18.92
N ALA A 328 14.24 7.41 17.68
CA ALA A 328 13.60 6.19 17.22
C ALA A 328 14.57 5.00 17.26
N THR A 329 14.06 3.79 17.33
CA THR A 329 14.86 2.58 17.32
C THR A 329 15.11 2.12 15.88
N MET A 330 16.38 1.97 15.51
CA MET A 330 16.76 1.38 14.22
C MET A 330 16.61 -0.14 14.26
N VAL A 331 15.88 -0.71 13.30
CA VAL A 331 15.68 -2.16 13.12
C VAL A 331 16.17 -2.55 11.74
N PHE A 332 17.30 -3.21 11.67
CA PHE A 332 17.77 -3.83 10.44
C PHE A 332 17.09 -5.18 10.26
N VAL A 333 16.55 -5.41 9.08
CA VAL A 333 15.95 -6.67 8.66
C VAL A 333 16.81 -7.22 7.53
N THR A 334 17.29 -8.46 7.66
CA THR A 334 18.05 -9.06 6.57
C THR A 334 17.14 -9.27 5.35
N PRO A 335 17.63 -9.02 4.12
CA PRO A 335 16.86 -9.30 2.91
C PRO A 335 16.44 -10.77 2.88
N THR A 336 15.20 -11.04 2.50
CA THR A 336 14.62 -12.38 2.48
C THR A 336 15.38 -13.31 1.52
N ALA A 337 15.43 -14.60 1.84
CA ALA A 337 15.99 -15.59 0.94
C ALA A 337 15.09 -15.77 -0.30
N ARG A 338 15.68 -16.07 -1.45
CA ARG A 338 14.93 -16.51 -2.64
C ARG A 338 14.60 -18.00 -2.55
N SER A 339 13.73 -18.49 -3.44
CA SER A 339 13.26 -19.87 -3.38
C SER A 339 14.40 -20.90 -3.49
N GLY A 340 15.44 -20.62 -4.26
CA GLY A 340 16.62 -21.46 -4.44
C GLY A 340 17.71 -21.32 -3.37
N ASP A 341 17.61 -20.32 -2.48
CA ASP A 341 18.64 -20.07 -1.47
C ASP A 341 18.59 -21.07 -0.32
N SER A 342 19.73 -21.30 0.32
CA SER A 342 19.92 -22.13 1.51
C SER A 342 20.91 -21.47 2.47
N ASP A 343 21.18 -22.06 3.64
CA ASP A 343 22.18 -21.58 4.58
C ASP A 343 23.58 -21.48 3.98
N SER A 344 23.89 -22.33 2.99
CA SER A 344 25.21 -22.38 2.35
C SER A 344 25.27 -21.70 0.99
N SER A 345 24.16 -21.25 0.42
CA SER A 345 24.09 -20.68 -0.92
C SER A 345 23.05 -19.57 -0.98
N THR A 346 23.45 -18.40 -1.47
CA THR A 346 22.57 -17.23 -1.61
C THR A 346 22.71 -16.61 -2.99
N SER A 347 21.59 -16.35 -3.63
CA SER A 347 21.52 -15.70 -4.95
C SER A 347 21.59 -14.17 -4.88
N ILE A 348 21.46 -13.58 -3.68
CA ILE A 348 21.56 -12.13 -3.44
C ILE A 348 22.96 -11.69 -2.98
N GLY A 349 23.98 -12.56 -3.14
CA GLY A 349 25.33 -12.29 -2.63
C GLY A 349 25.36 -12.19 -1.10
N ASN A 350 26.30 -11.43 -0.57
CA ASN A 350 26.51 -11.37 0.88
C ASN A 350 25.65 -10.29 1.58
N TYR A 351 24.62 -9.71 0.95
CA TYR A 351 23.89 -8.57 1.55
C TYR A 351 23.18 -8.92 2.84
N ALA A 352 22.67 -10.15 2.98
CA ALA A 352 22.16 -10.61 4.26
C ALA A 352 23.26 -10.66 5.34
N GLN A 353 24.47 -11.12 4.97
CA GLN A 353 25.60 -11.16 5.89
C GLN A 353 26.13 -9.75 6.21
N TYR A 354 26.22 -8.86 5.21
CA TYR A 354 26.58 -7.45 5.44
C TYR A 354 25.62 -6.79 6.44
N THR A 355 24.31 -7.05 6.29
CA THR A 355 23.31 -6.54 7.24
C THR A 355 23.55 -7.08 8.65
N ARG A 356 23.80 -8.39 8.81
CA ARG A 356 24.08 -9.02 10.12
C ARG A 356 25.31 -8.43 10.79
N ASP A 357 26.37 -8.27 10.03
CA ASP A 357 27.68 -7.87 10.58
C ASP A 357 27.70 -6.38 10.88
N TYR A 358 27.23 -5.56 9.96
CA TYR A 358 27.23 -4.11 10.15
C TYR A 358 26.26 -3.65 11.25
N ALA A 359 25.07 -4.26 11.34
CA ALA A 359 24.11 -3.95 12.40
C ALA A 359 24.71 -4.12 13.82
N LYS A 360 25.57 -5.12 14.01
CA LYS A 360 26.25 -5.37 15.30
C LYS A 360 27.23 -4.26 15.69
N THR A 361 27.74 -3.50 14.73
CA THR A 361 28.69 -2.39 14.99
C THR A 361 27.98 -1.13 15.47
N LEU A 362 26.66 -1.05 15.32
CA LEU A 362 25.84 0.13 15.59
C LEU A 362 25.13 -0.01 16.95
N SER A 363 25.52 0.82 17.91
CA SER A 363 25.02 0.74 19.29
C SER A 363 23.51 0.93 19.38
N GLY A 364 22.82 -0.01 20.02
CA GLY A 364 21.36 0.04 20.19
C GLY A 364 20.54 -0.34 18.97
N ALA A 365 21.16 -0.53 17.79
CA ALA A 365 20.46 -1.08 16.62
C ALA A 365 19.96 -2.50 16.90
N LYS A 366 18.84 -2.84 16.29
CA LYS A 366 18.21 -4.15 16.39
C LYS A 366 18.33 -4.89 15.07
N LEU A 367 18.40 -6.22 15.15
CA LEU A 367 18.50 -7.08 13.98
C LEU A 367 17.39 -8.14 14.00
N VAL A 368 16.57 -8.15 12.95
CA VAL A 368 15.59 -9.19 12.64
C VAL A 368 16.15 -10.03 11.49
N ASP A 369 16.53 -11.27 11.76
CA ASP A 369 17.11 -12.15 10.75
C ASP A 369 16.05 -12.88 9.94
N LEU A 370 15.35 -12.12 9.07
CA LEU A 370 14.28 -12.64 8.24
C LEU A 370 14.78 -13.60 7.15
N ASN A 371 16.03 -13.45 6.71
CA ASN A 371 16.67 -14.37 5.77
C ASN A 371 16.70 -15.80 6.32
N ALA A 372 17.22 -15.96 7.53
CA ALA A 372 17.26 -17.26 8.20
C ALA A 372 15.84 -17.84 8.41
N ALA A 373 14.89 -17.00 8.84
CA ALA A 373 13.51 -17.42 9.05
C ALA A 373 12.85 -17.94 7.77
N VAL A 374 13.08 -17.29 6.61
CA VAL A 374 12.56 -17.75 5.32
C VAL A 374 13.17 -19.10 4.93
N ILE A 375 14.46 -19.30 5.15
CA ILE A 375 15.13 -20.58 4.87
C ILE A 375 14.52 -21.69 5.74
N HIS A 376 14.30 -21.44 7.04
CA HIS A 376 13.65 -22.39 7.95
C HIS A 376 12.23 -22.72 7.47
N MET A 377 11.40 -21.72 7.17
CA MET A 377 10.04 -21.94 6.67
C MET A 377 10.00 -22.75 5.37
N LYS A 378 10.89 -22.44 4.42
CA LYS A 378 11.01 -23.22 3.17
C LYS A 378 11.32 -24.69 3.43
N THR A 379 12.25 -24.93 4.35
CA THR A 379 12.69 -26.28 4.72
C THR A 379 11.56 -27.04 5.40
N ALA A 380 10.84 -26.39 6.33
CA ALA A 380 9.71 -26.99 7.04
C ALA A 380 8.53 -27.33 6.12
N LEU A 381 8.22 -26.47 5.14
CA LEU A 381 7.18 -26.73 4.15
C LEU A 381 7.55 -27.85 3.17
N GLY A 382 8.83 -28.15 3.02
CA GLY A 382 9.37 -29.33 2.32
C GLY A 382 9.15 -29.35 0.80
N ALA A 383 9.83 -30.33 0.18
CA ALA A 383 9.79 -30.51 -1.27
C ALA A 383 8.45 -31.06 -1.80
N ALA A 384 7.71 -31.79 -0.97
CA ALA A 384 6.46 -32.45 -1.38
C ALA A 384 5.23 -31.53 -1.30
N ALA A 385 5.24 -30.53 -0.42
CA ALA A 385 4.16 -29.57 -0.33
C ALA A 385 4.32 -28.54 -1.45
N TYR A 386 3.46 -28.56 -2.45
CA TYR A 386 3.35 -27.55 -3.51
C TYR A 386 4.45 -27.51 -4.59
N GLY A 387 5.10 -28.63 -4.89
CA GLY A 387 6.03 -28.73 -6.03
C GLY A 387 7.50 -28.43 -5.74
N GLY A 388 7.91 -28.50 -4.47
CA GLY A 388 9.31 -28.46 -4.05
C GLY A 388 9.84 -27.07 -3.65
N ASN A 389 10.88 -27.06 -2.83
CA ASN A 389 11.66 -25.90 -2.39
C ASN A 389 10.87 -24.78 -1.67
N GLY A 390 9.82 -25.12 -0.93
CA GLY A 390 9.00 -24.12 -0.22
C GLY A 390 8.27 -23.16 -1.14
N LYS A 391 7.95 -23.57 -2.37
CA LYS A 391 7.22 -22.75 -3.36
C LYS A 391 5.85 -22.26 -2.88
N ALA A 392 5.32 -22.84 -1.80
CA ALA A 392 4.07 -22.40 -1.20
C ALA A 392 4.05 -20.94 -0.83
N ILE A 393 5.20 -20.36 -0.44
CA ILE A 393 5.30 -18.96 0.00
C ILE A 393 5.65 -17.99 -1.13
N TYR A 394 6.06 -18.47 -2.31
CA TYR A 394 6.42 -17.63 -3.46
C TYR A 394 5.32 -17.64 -4.53
N CYS A 395 5.42 -16.71 -5.49
CA CYS A 395 4.48 -16.61 -6.60
C CYS A 395 4.81 -17.60 -7.71
N TYR A 396 4.27 -18.80 -7.61
CA TYR A 396 4.37 -19.83 -8.64
C TYR A 396 3.01 -20.18 -9.22
N ALA A 397 2.90 -20.14 -10.54
CA ALA A 397 1.75 -20.69 -11.24
C ALA A 397 1.88 -22.21 -11.33
N SER A 398 1.00 -22.95 -10.68
CA SER A 398 0.81 -24.39 -10.89
C SER A 398 -0.63 -24.62 -11.33
N ALA A 399 -0.92 -25.77 -11.91
CA ALA A 399 -2.28 -26.17 -12.30
C ALA A 399 -3.28 -26.18 -11.10
N SER A 400 -2.76 -26.23 -9.87
CA SER A 400 -3.52 -26.15 -8.62
C SER A 400 -3.42 -24.76 -7.98
N ASN A 401 -2.76 -23.80 -8.63
CA ASN A 401 -2.61 -22.46 -8.07
C ASN A 401 -3.90 -21.67 -8.25
N GLN A 402 -4.41 -21.14 -7.15
CA GLN A 402 -5.66 -20.39 -7.13
C GLN A 402 -5.50 -18.93 -7.59
N TRP A 403 -4.37 -18.57 -8.16
CA TRP A 403 -4.07 -17.22 -8.62
C TRP A 403 -4.44 -17.03 -10.09
N PRO A 404 -5.63 -16.50 -10.40
CA PRO A 404 -6.10 -16.37 -11.78
C PRO A 404 -5.25 -15.44 -12.64
N ASP A 405 -4.55 -14.50 -12.00
CA ASP A 405 -3.80 -13.45 -12.70
C ASP A 405 -2.34 -13.81 -12.99
N LEU A 406 -1.84 -14.92 -12.43
CA LEU A 406 -0.54 -15.44 -12.82
C LEU A 406 -0.65 -16.18 -14.17
N PRO A 407 0.13 -15.76 -15.18
CA PRO A 407 0.20 -16.50 -16.43
C PRO A 407 0.58 -17.96 -16.17
N ALA A 408 -0.04 -18.89 -16.90
CA ALA A 408 0.32 -20.30 -16.81
C ALA A 408 1.84 -20.47 -17.02
N GLY A 409 2.53 -21.13 -16.06
CA GLY A 409 3.97 -21.29 -16.08
C GLY A 409 4.77 -20.13 -15.48
N ALA A 410 4.12 -19.10 -14.95
CA ALA A 410 4.83 -18.05 -14.22
C ALA A 410 5.55 -18.63 -13.00
N SER A 411 6.77 -18.18 -12.77
CA SER A 411 7.63 -18.63 -11.68
C SER A 411 8.41 -17.41 -11.20
N ASP A 412 8.13 -17.01 -9.96
CA ASP A 412 8.82 -15.90 -9.31
C ASP A 412 9.55 -16.43 -8.08
N ASP A 413 10.87 -16.46 -8.16
CA ASP A 413 11.76 -16.97 -7.12
C ASP A 413 11.96 -16.00 -5.95
N THR A 414 11.55 -14.77 -6.12
CA THR A 414 11.91 -13.66 -5.24
C THR A 414 10.72 -13.15 -4.44
N HIS A 415 9.58 -12.96 -5.11
CA HIS A 415 8.43 -12.34 -4.52
C HIS A 415 7.47 -13.35 -3.91
N PHE A 416 6.94 -13.01 -2.76
CA PHE A 416 6.01 -13.84 -2.02
C PHE A 416 4.59 -13.71 -2.57
N CYS A 417 3.82 -14.78 -2.45
CA CYS A 417 2.36 -14.71 -2.56
C CYS A 417 1.74 -14.27 -1.22
N ASP A 418 0.43 -14.05 -1.17
CA ASP A 418 -0.25 -13.62 0.05
C ASP A 418 0.01 -14.53 1.24
N PHE A 419 -0.02 -15.85 1.03
CA PHE A 419 0.32 -16.80 2.09
C PHE A 419 1.75 -16.58 2.63
N GLY A 420 2.72 -16.41 1.75
CA GLY A 420 4.10 -16.15 2.14
C GLY A 420 4.26 -14.84 2.89
N GLY A 421 3.69 -13.75 2.36
CA GLY A 421 3.72 -12.45 3.02
C GLY A 421 3.08 -12.49 4.42
N TYR A 422 1.95 -13.18 4.56
CA TYR A 422 1.26 -13.38 5.83
C TYR A 422 2.12 -14.15 6.84
N GLU A 423 2.71 -15.27 6.45
CA GLU A 423 3.56 -16.09 7.33
C GLU A 423 4.80 -15.32 7.79
N LEU A 424 5.42 -14.55 6.89
CA LEU A 424 6.55 -13.68 7.23
C LEU A 424 6.13 -12.60 8.23
N ALA A 425 5.02 -11.93 8.01
CA ALA A 425 4.51 -10.91 8.92
C ALA A 425 4.18 -11.48 10.30
N LYS A 426 3.60 -12.68 10.34
CA LYS A 426 3.30 -13.41 11.56
C LYS A 426 4.59 -13.73 12.32
N TRP A 427 5.61 -14.25 11.62
CA TRP A 427 6.91 -14.51 12.23
C TRP A 427 7.58 -13.23 12.75
N VAL A 428 7.64 -12.16 11.95
CA VAL A 428 8.22 -10.88 12.37
C VAL A 428 7.54 -10.39 13.65
N SER A 429 6.20 -10.37 13.68
CA SER A 429 5.42 -9.83 14.78
C SER A 429 5.56 -10.63 16.06
N HIS A 430 5.53 -11.97 16.00
CA HIS A 430 5.47 -12.85 17.18
C HIS A 430 6.85 -13.32 17.66
N THR A 431 7.79 -13.50 16.73
CA THR A 431 9.09 -14.13 17.01
C THR A 431 10.24 -13.20 16.70
N GLY A 432 10.29 -12.61 15.51
CA GLY A 432 11.43 -11.85 15.02
C GLY A 432 11.74 -10.62 15.86
N LEU A 433 10.74 -9.81 16.17
CA LEU A 433 10.90 -8.61 17.01
C LEU A 433 11.37 -8.98 18.44
N LYS A 434 10.79 -10.01 19.02
CA LYS A 434 11.21 -10.50 20.34
C LYS A 434 12.65 -11.01 20.34
N ALA A 435 13.03 -11.79 19.31
CA ALA A 435 14.41 -12.27 19.16
C ALA A 435 15.41 -11.11 18.99
N ALA A 436 14.98 -10.02 18.35
CA ALA A 436 15.77 -8.78 18.24
C ALA A 436 15.82 -7.95 19.54
N GLY A 437 15.20 -8.42 20.63
CA GLY A 437 15.13 -7.70 21.90
C GLY A 437 14.10 -6.56 21.93
N ILE A 438 13.08 -6.64 21.08
CA ILE A 438 11.95 -5.71 21.01
C ILE A 438 10.72 -6.40 21.56
N ASP A 439 10.27 -6.04 22.76
CA ASP A 439 9.09 -6.64 23.38
C ASP A 439 7.83 -5.79 23.15
N LEU A 440 7.09 -6.14 22.14
CA LEU A 440 5.81 -5.53 21.77
C LEU A 440 4.61 -6.46 22.01
N ARG A 441 4.78 -7.54 22.78
CA ARG A 441 3.72 -8.55 23.03
C ARG A 441 2.42 -7.94 23.57
N LYS A 442 2.50 -6.89 24.39
CA LYS A 442 1.32 -6.19 24.94
C LYS A 442 0.44 -5.52 23.86
N TYR A 443 0.97 -5.35 22.66
CA TYR A 443 0.26 -4.76 21.53
C TYR A 443 -0.25 -5.82 20.53
N LEU A 444 0.16 -7.08 20.68
CA LEU A 444 -0.33 -8.16 19.82
C LEU A 444 -1.81 -8.47 20.10
N LEU A 445 -2.56 -8.70 19.03
CA LEU A 445 -3.95 -9.17 19.10
C LEU A 445 -4.02 -10.66 19.45
N ASP A 446 -2.98 -11.41 19.08
CA ASP A 446 -2.79 -12.81 19.43
C ASP A 446 -1.34 -12.98 19.91
N THR A 447 -1.14 -13.61 21.04
CA THR A 447 0.19 -13.81 21.63
C THR A 447 0.75 -15.22 21.40
N THR A 448 0.08 -16.06 20.63
CA THR A 448 0.57 -17.40 20.26
C THR A 448 1.88 -17.26 19.48
N ALA A 449 2.95 -17.89 19.99
CA ALA A 449 4.25 -17.85 19.34
C ALA A 449 4.19 -18.54 17.98
N PHE A 450 4.85 -17.95 16.99
CA PHE A 450 5.03 -18.55 15.69
C PHE A 450 6.39 -19.25 15.61
N ASP A 451 6.39 -20.47 15.14
CA ASP A 451 7.58 -21.29 14.93
C ASP A 451 7.81 -21.44 13.42
N PRO A 452 8.91 -20.90 12.85
CA PRO A 452 9.16 -21.00 11.41
C PRO A 452 9.35 -22.44 10.93
N ASP A 453 9.69 -23.36 11.84
CA ASP A 453 9.78 -24.80 11.52
C ASP A 453 8.41 -25.49 11.47
N LYS A 454 7.36 -24.80 11.87
CA LYS A 454 5.98 -25.28 11.87
C LYS A 454 5.02 -24.21 11.32
N PRO A 455 5.26 -23.75 10.09
CA PRO A 455 4.39 -22.75 9.47
C PRO A 455 2.98 -23.31 9.28
N ASP A 456 2.00 -22.41 9.14
CA ASP A 456 0.65 -22.80 8.82
C ASP A 456 0.60 -23.55 7.46
N LEU A 457 -0.40 -24.39 7.29
CA LEU A 457 -0.60 -25.07 6.01
C LEU A 457 -1.38 -24.13 5.06
N LYS A 458 -0.85 -23.88 3.88
CA LYS A 458 -1.52 -23.07 2.85
C LYS A 458 -2.96 -23.54 2.57
N SER A 459 -3.20 -24.84 2.60
CA SER A 459 -4.53 -25.43 2.41
C SER A 459 -5.54 -25.08 3.51
N ALA A 460 -5.06 -24.70 4.71
CA ALA A 460 -5.91 -24.26 5.82
C ALA A 460 -6.13 -22.75 5.83
N TRP A 461 -5.40 -22.01 5.01
CA TRP A 461 -5.45 -20.57 4.97
C TRP A 461 -6.34 -20.10 3.81
N ILE A 462 -7.41 -19.40 4.16
CA ILE A 462 -8.37 -18.86 3.20
C ILE A 462 -8.23 -17.34 3.23
N PHE A 463 -7.69 -16.79 2.17
CA PHE A 463 -7.54 -15.35 1.99
C PHE A 463 -8.35 -14.91 0.77
N PRO A 464 -9.28 -13.97 0.94
CA PRO A 464 -10.04 -13.45 -0.19
C PRO A 464 -9.16 -12.52 -1.01
N TYR A 465 -9.22 -12.70 -2.32
CA TYR A 465 -8.61 -11.78 -3.25
C TYR A 465 -9.14 -10.38 -3.07
N SER A 466 -8.25 -9.41 -3.25
CA SER A 466 -8.66 -8.05 -3.56
C SER A 466 -9.07 -7.99 -5.02
N ILE A 467 -10.20 -7.38 -5.29
CA ILE A 467 -10.63 -7.08 -6.68
C ILE A 467 -9.92 -5.81 -7.16
N ASP A 468 -8.93 -5.32 -6.46
CA ASP A 468 -8.29 -4.02 -6.65
C ASP A 468 -7.40 -3.90 -7.88
N THR A 469 -7.02 -5.01 -8.52
CA THR A 469 -6.49 -4.94 -9.88
C THR A 469 -7.37 -4.09 -10.80
N VAL A 470 -8.63 -3.93 -10.42
CA VAL A 470 -9.60 -3.07 -11.08
C VAL A 470 -9.44 -1.60 -10.70
N PHE A 471 -8.97 -1.25 -9.49
CA PHE A 471 -8.81 0.14 -9.05
C PHE A 471 -7.83 0.93 -9.85
N ARG A 472 -6.75 0.32 -10.23
CA ARG A 472 -5.67 0.98 -10.95
C ARG A 472 -6.06 1.47 -12.31
N HIS A 473 -7.21 1.05 -12.79
CA HIS A 473 -7.72 1.36 -14.12
C HIS A 473 -8.89 2.33 -14.08
N ALA A 474 -9.37 2.69 -12.89
CA ALA A 474 -10.34 3.75 -12.71
C ALA A 474 -9.64 5.11 -12.78
N SER A 475 -9.37 5.58 -13.98
CA SER A 475 -9.11 7.02 -14.15
C SER A 475 -10.24 7.81 -13.52
N PRO A 476 -9.97 8.94 -12.83
CA PRO A 476 -11.00 9.85 -12.35
C PRO A 476 -12.00 10.16 -13.46
N GLY A 477 -13.26 9.73 -13.32
CA GLY A 477 -14.30 9.86 -14.35
C GLY A 477 -14.42 8.72 -15.36
N GLY A 478 -13.64 7.64 -15.20
CA GLY A 478 -13.76 6.44 -16.05
C GLY A 478 -14.74 5.41 -15.50
N THR A 479 -15.58 4.88 -16.33
CA THR A 479 -16.30 3.64 -16.01
C THR A 479 -15.26 2.52 -15.99
N VAL A 480 -15.07 1.91 -14.84
CA VAL A 480 -14.23 0.72 -14.71
C VAL A 480 -14.95 -0.41 -15.42
N PHE A 481 -14.41 -0.81 -16.56
CA PHE A 481 -14.81 -2.07 -17.13
C PHE A 481 -14.11 -3.17 -16.35
N LYS A 482 -14.86 -3.89 -15.54
CA LYS A 482 -14.43 -5.17 -15.01
C LYS A 482 -13.90 -5.99 -16.18
N ASP A 483 -12.69 -6.52 -16.08
CA ASP A 483 -12.24 -7.65 -16.89
C ASP A 483 -13.06 -8.90 -16.51
N THR A 484 -14.39 -8.80 -16.60
CA THR A 484 -15.28 -9.94 -16.63
C THR A 484 -15.41 -10.51 -18.03
N VAL A 485 -14.53 -10.14 -18.91
CA VAL A 485 -14.20 -11.04 -19.98
C VAL A 485 -13.33 -12.11 -19.33
N SER A 486 -13.98 -13.12 -18.75
CA SER A 486 -13.38 -14.46 -18.70
C SER A 486 -12.61 -14.58 -19.99
N ALA A 487 -11.31 -14.77 -19.91
CA ALA A 487 -10.51 -15.05 -21.08
C ALA A 487 -11.31 -16.06 -21.88
N VAL A 488 -11.81 -15.65 -23.04
CA VAL A 488 -12.32 -16.60 -24.00
C VAL A 488 -11.08 -17.43 -24.24
N SER A 489 -11.12 -18.64 -23.68
CA SER A 489 -10.05 -19.62 -23.76
C SER A 489 -9.52 -19.58 -25.17
N ASP A 490 -8.24 -19.34 -25.30
CA ASP A 490 -7.53 -19.35 -26.56
C ASP A 490 -7.96 -20.57 -27.35
N VAL A 491 -8.60 -20.30 -28.48
CA VAL A 491 -8.66 -21.29 -29.52
C VAL A 491 -7.22 -21.45 -29.99
N ALA A 492 -6.70 -22.62 -29.73
CA ALA A 492 -5.33 -23.07 -29.91
C ALA A 492 -4.63 -22.49 -31.16
N SER A 493 -3.52 -21.82 -30.95
CA SER A 493 -2.34 -21.92 -31.83
C SER A 493 -1.11 -21.42 -31.07
N GLY A 494 -0.15 -22.30 -30.96
CA GLY A 494 1.08 -22.26 -30.20
C GLY A 494 1.84 -20.93 -30.13
N GLY A 495 2.32 -20.63 -28.95
CA GLY A 495 3.25 -19.56 -28.64
C GLY A 495 2.65 -18.49 -27.72
N SER A 496 2.85 -18.62 -26.41
CA SER A 496 2.42 -17.66 -25.41
C SER A 496 3.22 -16.36 -25.49
N ILE A 497 2.61 -15.31 -26.02
CA ILE A 497 3.06 -13.92 -25.78
C ILE A 497 2.16 -13.37 -24.67
N PRO A 498 2.71 -12.86 -23.56
CA PRO A 498 1.91 -12.23 -22.53
C PRO A 498 1.07 -11.11 -23.16
N SER A 499 -0.23 -11.03 -22.86
CA SER A 499 -1.06 -9.93 -23.32
C SER A 499 -0.54 -8.61 -22.73
N LEU A 500 0.03 -7.78 -23.58
CA LEU A 500 0.52 -6.46 -23.21
C LEU A 500 -0.57 -5.38 -23.30
N LEU A 501 -1.75 -5.75 -23.75
CA LEU A 501 -2.94 -4.90 -23.76
C LEU A 501 -3.66 -5.07 -22.42
N ARG A 502 -3.68 -4.03 -21.57
CA ARG A 502 -4.18 -4.12 -20.19
C ARG A 502 -5.63 -3.76 -20.04
N SER A 503 -6.08 -2.69 -20.62
CA SER A 503 -7.50 -2.32 -20.56
C SER A 503 -7.91 -1.36 -21.66
N ILE A 504 -9.21 -1.24 -21.86
CA ILE A 504 -9.83 -0.25 -22.73
C ILE A 504 -10.87 0.48 -21.89
N SER A 505 -10.74 1.77 -21.71
CA SER A 505 -11.74 2.60 -21.06
C SER A 505 -12.46 3.49 -22.06
N VAL A 506 -13.76 3.70 -21.85
CA VAL A 506 -14.59 4.63 -22.63
C VAL A 506 -15.09 5.71 -21.69
N ASN A 507 -14.67 6.94 -21.89
CA ASN A 507 -15.05 8.05 -21.04
C ASN A 507 -15.56 9.23 -21.87
N HIS A 508 -16.79 9.69 -21.61
CA HIS A 508 -17.42 10.87 -22.24
C HIS A 508 -17.08 11.06 -23.73
N GLY A 509 -17.16 9.96 -24.48
CA GLY A 509 -16.89 10.04 -25.91
C GLY A 509 -15.42 9.92 -26.30
N SER A 510 -14.53 9.45 -25.42
CA SER A 510 -13.15 9.15 -25.77
C SER A 510 -12.80 7.73 -25.38
N PHE A 511 -12.20 6.97 -26.30
CA PHE A 511 -11.65 5.65 -26.00
C PHE A 511 -10.19 5.82 -25.59
N THR A 512 -9.83 5.22 -24.47
CA THR A 512 -8.45 5.13 -24.01
C THR A 512 -8.03 3.67 -23.96
N ILE A 513 -6.95 3.34 -24.63
CA ILE A 513 -6.37 2.00 -24.65
C ILE A 513 -5.12 2.06 -23.80
N LEU A 514 -5.11 1.33 -22.68
CA LEU A 514 -3.94 1.18 -21.82
C LEU A 514 -3.18 -0.08 -22.19
N TYR A 515 -1.85 0.01 -22.20
CA TYR A 515 -0.97 -1.11 -22.51
C TYR A 515 0.21 -1.18 -21.54
N SER A 516 0.72 -2.38 -21.33
CA SER A 516 1.85 -2.61 -20.42
C SER A 516 3.18 -2.58 -21.17
N GLY A 517 4.19 -2.02 -20.52
CA GLY A 517 5.56 -2.02 -20.99
C GLY A 517 6.01 -0.75 -21.71
N TYR A 518 7.31 -0.59 -21.84
CA TYR A 518 7.93 0.48 -22.62
C TYR A 518 7.92 0.08 -24.10
N LEU A 519 6.76 0.17 -24.73
CA LEU A 519 6.62 -0.13 -26.14
C LEU A 519 6.95 1.13 -26.93
N THR A 520 7.91 1.02 -27.83
CA THR A 520 8.26 2.06 -28.79
C THR A 520 8.18 1.50 -30.21
N GLY A 521 7.78 2.33 -31.14
CA GLY A 521 7.73 1.96 -32.55
C GLY A 521 6.33 2.08 -33.14
N LYS A 522 6.18 1.58 -34.37
CA LYS A 522 4.93 1.68 -35.12
C LYS A 522 3.87 0.74 -34.54
N ALA A 523 2.81 1.32 -33.96
CA ALA A 523 1.65 0.59 -33.47
C ALA A 523 0.51 0.61 -34.49
N GLU A 524 -0.11 -0.53 -34.67
CA GLU A 524 -1.35 -0.69 -35.41
C GLU A 524 -2.43 -1.26 -34.51
N ILE A 525 -3.56 -0.58 -34.43
CA ILE A 525 -4.69 -0.93 -33.59
C ILE A 525 -5.89 -1.11 -34.51
N SER A 526 -6.55 -2.26 -34.41
CA SER A 526 -7.71 -2.60 -35.23
C SER A 526 -8.87 -3.02 -34.33
N VAL A 527 -10.06 -2.52 -34.62
CA VAL A 527 -11.32 -2.85 -33.95
C VAL A 527 -12.20 -3.67 -34.88
N PHE A 528 -12.73 -4.74 -34.39
CA PHE A 528 -13.56 -5.69 -35.13
C PHE A 528 -14.93 -5.85 -34.49
N SER A 529 -15.98 -6.02 -35.28
CA SER A 529 -17.27 -6.46 -34.80
C SER A 529 -17.25 -7.95 -34.38
N MET A 530 -18.33 -8.42 -33.75
CA MET A 530 -18.51 -9.83 -33.41
C MET A 530 -18.40 -10.77 -34.62
N SER A 531 -18.74 -10.29 -35.81
CA SER A 531 -18.63 -11.07 -37.07
C SER A 531 -17.22 -11.01 -37.68
N GLY A 532 -16.22 -10.41 -37.00
CA GLY A 532 -14.88 -10.28 -37.50
C GLY A 532 -14.65 -9.16 -38.53
N LYS A 533 -15.66 -8.34 -38.82
CA LYS A 533 -15.52 -7.20 -39.72
C LYS A 533 -14.71 -6.10 -39.04
N THR A 534 -13.68 -5.56 -39.74
CA THR A 534 -12.93 -4.40 -39.25
C THR A 534 -13.83 -3.16 -39.24
N MET A 535 -13.99 -2.58 -38.07
CA MET A 535 -14.83 -1.40 -37.84
C MET A 535 -14.02 -0.11 -37.78
N ALA A 536 -12.79 -0.19 -37.27
CA ALA A 536 -11.87 0.93 -37.22
C ALA A 536 -10.41 0.46 -37.20
N ARG A 537 -9.50 1.30 -37.68
CA ARG A 537 -8.06 1.03 -37.67
C ARG A 537 -7.30 2.33 -37.42
N LYS A 538 -6.31 2.29 -36.55
CA LYS A 538 -5.41 3.42 -36.24
C LYS A 538 -3.97 2.94 -36.29
N VAL A 539 -3.13 3.75 -36.95
CA VAL A 539 -1.68 3.52 -36.99
C VAL A 539 -1.02 4.76 -36.40
N MET A 540 -0.10 4.55 -35.48
CA MET A 540 0.64 5.63 -34.81
C MET A 540 2.03 5.16 -34.39
N VAL A 541 2.88 6.08 -34.00
CA VAL A 541 4.18 5.78 -33.38
C VAL A 541 4.01 5.92 -31.87
N LEU A 542 4.41 4.89 -31.13
CA LEU A 542 4.46 4.92 -29.69
C LEU A 542 5.78 5.54 -29.25
N GLU A 543 5.69 6.58 -28.45
CA GLU A 543 6.85 7.23 -27.85
C GLU A 543 7.28 6.53 -26.55
N LYS A 544 8.56 6.62 -26.23
CA LYS A 544 9.11 6.12 -24.98
C LYS A 544 8.36 6.77 -23.81
N ASN A 545 7.85 5.94 -22.89
CA ASN A 545 7.04 6.32 -21.73
C ASN A 545 5.54 6.60 -21.99
N SER A 546 5.03 6.46 -23.20
CA SER A 546 3.59 6.48 -23.44
C SER A 546 2.98 5.13 -23.03
N ARG A 547 1.83 5.16 -22.34
CA ARG A 547 1.13 3.96 -21.85
C ARG A 547 -0.34 3.94 -22.20
N ALA A 548 -0.84 5.04 -22.75
CA ALA A 548 -2.23 5.22 -23.09
C ALA A 548 -2.37 5.78 -24.50
N ILE A 549 -3.35 5.27 -25.23
CA ILE A 549 -3.73 5.75 -26.54
C ILE A 549 -5.15 6.25 -26.48
N ALA A 550 -5.36 7.54 -26.62
CA ALA A 550 -6.70 8.10 -26.79
C ALA A 550 -7.16 7.96 -28.24
N TRP A 551 -8.37 7.46 -28.45
CA TRP A 551 -8.93 7.25 -29.79
C TRP A 551 -10.37 7.75 -29.88
N LYS A 552 -10.56 9.01 -30.20
CA LYS A 552 -11.86 9.69 -30.24
C LYS A 552 -12.78 9.18 -31.35
N GLU A 553 -12.21 8.71 -32.45
CA GLU A 553 -12.94 8.28 -33.63
C GLU A 553 -13.80 7.03 -33.39
N LEU A 554 -13.54 6.27 -32.32
CA LEU A 554 -14.36 5.12 -31.93
C LEU A 554 -15.75 5.52 -31.40
N ASN A 555 -15.98 6.80 -31.13
CA ASN A 555 -17.28 7.31 -30.70
C ASN A 555 -18.39 7.09 -31.74
N GLY A 556 -18.03 7.04 -33.02
CA GLY A 556 -18.96 6.76 -34.10
C GLY A 556 -19.41 5.30 -34.24
N LEU A 557 -18.85 4.37 -33.44
CA LEU A 557 -19.27 2.99 -33.48
C LEU A 557 -20.70 2.85 -32.90
N PRO A 558 -21.55 2.01 -33.46
CA PRO A 558 -22.83 1.64 -32.83
C PRO A 558 -22.67 1.02 -31.46
N ALA A 559 -23.70 1.01 -30.63
CA ALA A 559 -23.72 0.21 -29.40
C ALA A 559 -23.50 -1.27 -29.72
N GLY A 560 -22.66 -1.96 -28.97
CA GLY A 560 -22.38 -3.38 -29.22
C GLY A 560 -21.07 -3.86 -28.63
N VAL A 561 -20.77 -5.13 -28.89
CA VAL A 561 -19.53 -5.81 -28.48
C VAL A 561 -18.52 -5.73 -29.62
N TYR A 562 -17.31 -5.36 -29.29
CA TYR A 562 -16.21 -5.22 -30.24
C TYR A 562 -14.95 -5.90 -29.71
N PHE A 563 -14.12 -6.36 -30.63
CA PHE A 563 -12.78 -6.84 -30.36
C PHE A 563 -11.76 -5.83 -30.81
N ILE A 564 -10.73 -5.63 -30.00
CA ILE A 564 -9.58 -4.81 -30.35
C ILE A 564 -8.33 -5.68 -30.43
N ARG A 565 -7.51 -5.42 -31.41
CA ARG A 565 -6.18 -6.03 -31.56
C ARG A 565 -5.14 -4.92 -31.72
N MET A 566 -4.05 -5.03 -30.96
CA MET A 566 -2.91 -4.14 -31.07
C MET A 566 -1.68 -4.92 -31.51
N GLN A 567 -0.95 -4.35 -32.46
CA GLN A 567 0.34 -4.83 -32.93
C GLN A 567 1.35 -3.70 -32.85
N VAL A 568 2.58 -4.00 -32.42
CA VAL A 568 3.70 -3.03 -32.44
C VAL A 568 4.86 -3.67 -33.15
N ASN A 569 5.43 -2.96 -34.13
CA ASN A 569 6.50 -3.45 -34.99
C ASN A 569 6.18 -4.84 -35.61
N ASN A 570 4.95 -5.03 -36.06
CA ASN A 570 4.40 -6.26 -36.62
C ASN A 570 4.25 -7.45 -35.64
N SER A 571 4.56 -7.27 -34.37
CA SER A 571 4.31 -8.28 -33.35
C SER A 571 2.97 -8.01 -32.64
N ALA A 572 2.11 -9.02 -32.53
CA ALA A 572 0.84 -8.90 -31.82
C ALA A 572 1.09 -8.77 -30.32
N LEU A 573 0.51 -7.73 -29.69
CA LEU A 573 0.64 -7.49 -28.25
C LEU A 573 -0.50 -8.06 -27.44
N GLY A 574 -1.60 -8.39 -28.06
CA GLY A 574 -2.79 -8.93 -27.41
C GLY A 574 -4.07 -8.59 -28.15
N LYS A 575 -5.14 -9.24 -27.67
CA LYS A 575 -6.51 -8.99 -28.10
C LYS A 575 -7.36 -8.74 -26.85
N SER A 576 -8.28 -7.82 -26.92
CA SER A 576 -9.26 -7.60 -25.86
C SER A 576 -10.63 -7.34 -26.47
N ALA A 577 -11.68 -7.58 -25.72
CA ALA A 577 -13.04 -7.23 -26.10
C ALA A 577 -13.51 -6.02 -25.30
N PHE A 578 -14.37 -5.21 -25.88
CA PHE A 578 -15.01 -4.12 -25.15
C PHE A 578 -16.47 -3.97 -25.58
N PHE A 579 -17.28 -3.44 -24.68
CA PHE A 579 -18.68 -3.11 -24.94
C PHE A 579 -18.80 -1.60 -25.16
N LYS A 580 -19.54 -1.20 -26.17
CA LYS A 580 -20.00 0.16 -26.33
C LYS A 580 -21.51 0.20 -26.03
N LEU A 581 -21.89 0.94 -25.01
CA LEU A 581 -23.26 1.22 -24.62
C LEU A 581 -23.84 2.34 -25.48
#